data_519ae5d23bf06a4c5a4d7825b7650439
#
_entry.id   519ae5d23bf06a4c5a4d7825b7650439
#
_cell.length_a   1.000
_cell.length_b   1.000
_cell.length_c   1.000
_cell.angle_alpha   90.00
_cell.angle_beta   90.00
_cell.angle_gamma   90.00
#
_symmetry.space_group_name_H-M   'P 1'
#
loop_
_entity.id
_entity.type
_entity.pdbx_description
1 polymer ?
#
loop_
_entity_poly.entity_id
_entity_poly.type
_entity_poly.pdbx_seq_one_letter_code
_entity_poly.pdbx_strand_id
1 'polypeptide(L)'
;KKTALFEVHELSSGYLENKNGNYIFHPFPEQLQLAPVTRFLIFDFDKDGKKELLAAGNLFGITPFHGRLDANPGYLIKNNTTILPASHLGMNLSSKLVRGLQVVNIQQKEYVLVTLNNNKPELYLIKK
;
A
#
# COMPACT_ATOMS: atom_id res chain seq x y z
N LYS A 1 43.47 6.96 1.26
CA LYS A 1 42.14 6.84 1.89
C LYS A 1 41.45 5.63 1.29
N LYS A 2 41.10 4.61 2.08
CA LYS A 2 40.25 3.50 1.61
C LYS A 2 38.85 4.02 1.44
N THR A 3 38.31 3.99 0.21
CA THR A 3 36.95 4.28 -0.08
C THR A 3 36.09 3.05 0.28
N ALA A 4 35.04 3.22 1.09
CA ALA A 4 34.09 2.17 1.33
C ALA A 4 33.11 2.10 0.14
N LEU A 5 32.91 0.92 -0.44
CA LEU A 5 31.93 0.65 -1.45
C LEU A 5 30.68 0.08 -0.75
N PHE A 6 29.52 0.69 -1.00
CA PHE A 6 28.23 0.19 -0.55
C PHE A 6 27.43 -0.25 -1.77
N GLU A 7 26.90 -1.45 -1.73
CA GLU A 7 26.11 -2.03 -2.80
C GLU A 7 24.71 -2.38 -2.28
N VAL A 8 23.71 -2.14 -3.10
CA VAL A 8 22.31 -2.55 -2.85
C VAL A 8 21.96 -3.59 -3.89
N HIS A 9 21.60 -4.79 -3.44
CA HIS A 9 21.28 -5.92 -4.31
C HIS A 9 19.79 -6.14 -4.52
N GLU A 10 18.94 -5.57 -3.63
CA GLU A 10 17.49 -5.70 -3.70
C GLU A 10 16.85 -4.32 -3.60
N LEU A 11 16.07 -3.95 -4.63
CA LEU A 11 15.38 -2.67 -4.73
C LEU A 11 13.87 -2.82 -4.76
N SER A 12 13.36 -4.06 -4.78
CA SER A 12 11.93 -4.32 -4.80
C SER A 12 11.26 -3.91 -3.50
N SER A 13 10.03 -3.42 -3.59
CA SER A 13 9.12 -3.34 -2.45
C SER A 13 8.69 -4.75 -2.06
N GLY A 14 8.59 -5.03 -0.76
CA GLY A 14 8.22 -6.36 -0.29
C GLY A 14 7.97 -6.39 1.22
N TYR A 15 7.92 -7.59 1.78
CA TYR A 15 7.81 -7.79 3.22
C TYR A 15 8.86 -8.78 3.72
N LEU A 16 9.15 -8.69 5.00
CA LEU A 16 10.04 -9.60 5.70
C LEU A 16 9.21 -10.56 6.56
N GLU A 17 9.33 -11.84 6.26
CA GLU A 17 8.76 -12.91 7.10
C GLU A 17 9.77 -13.28 8.19
N ASN A 18 9.31 -13.26 9.45
CA ASN A 18 10.13 -13.75 10.56
C ASN A 18 9.87 -15.24 10.78
N LYS A 19 10.89 -16.06 10.52
CA LYS A 19 10.91 -17.50 10.83
C LYS A 19 11.92 -17.78 11.96
N ASN A 20 11.43 -17.82 13.19
CA ASN A 20 12.24 -18.13 14.38
C ASN A 20 13.51 -17.24 14.50
N GLY A 21 13.36 -15.95 14.25
CA GLY A 21 14.45 -14.98 14.32
C GLY A 21 15.21 -14.77 13.00
N ASN A 22 14.96 -15.60 12.00
CA ASN A 22 15.49 -15.41 10.64
C ASN A 22 14.47 -14.65 9.79
N TYR A 23 14.92 -13.60 9.11
CA TYR A 23 14.08 -12.81 8.23
C TYR A 23 14.27 -13.23 6.78
N ILE A 24 13.17 -13.59 6.12
CA ILE A 24 13.13 -13.95 4.70
C ILE A 24 12.41 -12.84 3.96
N PHE A 25 13.07 -12.26 2.95
CA PHE A 25 12.45 -11.23 2.11
C PHE A 25 11.57 -11.86 1.04
N HIS A 26 10.37 -11.32 0.90
CA HIS A 26 9.40 -11.69 -0.13
C HIS A 26 9.05 -10.44 -0.92
N PRO A 27 9.49 -10.31 -2.19
CA PRO A 27 9.13 -9.17 -3.01
C PRO A 27 7.63 -9.17 -3.30
N PHE A 28 7.02 -8.00 -3.34
CA PHE A 28 5.67 -7.86 -3.86
C PHE A 28 5.66 -8.12 -5.38
N PRO A 29 4.51 -8.56 -5.92
CA PRO A 29 4.33 -8.70 -7.36
C PRO A 29 4.54 -7.40 -8.14
N GLU A 30 4.78 -7.52 -9.43
CA GLU A 30 5.17 -6.42 -10.33
C GLU A 30 4.25 -5.20 -10.26
N GLN A 31 2.93 -5.42 -10.08
CA GLN A 31 1.95 -4.33 -9.97
C GLN A 31 2.23 -3.37 -8.81
N LEU A 32 2.83 -3.88 -7.73
CA LEU A 32 3.21 -3.06 -6.56
C LEU A 32 4.62 -2.46 -6.69
N GLN A 33 5.32 -2.74 -7.78
CA GLN A 33 6.63 -2.15 -8.07
C GLN A 33 6.55 -0.90 -8.96
N LEU A 34 5.36 -0.63 -9.55
CA LEU A 34 5.18 0.46 -10.53
C LEU A 34 5.25 1.87 -9.92
N ALA A 35 4.93 1.99 -8.64
CA ALA A 35 5.05 3.23 -7.89
C ALA A 35 5.22 2.92 -6.39
N PRO A 36 5.80 3.83 -5.60
CA PRO A 36 6.05 3.58 -4.19
C PRO A 36 4.81 3.19 -3.41
N VAL A 37 4.91 2.11 -2.64
CA VAL A 37 3.93 1.74 -1.62
C VAL A 37 4.41 2.30 -0.30
N THR A 38 3.64 3.19 0.31
CA THR A 38 4.05 3.91 1.52
C THR A 38 3.14 3.68 2.71
N ARG A 39 1.96 3.11 2.48
CA ARG A 39 0.95 2.86 3.52
C ARG A 39 0.32 1.50 3.36
N PHE A 40 0.09 0.87 4.51
CA PHE A 40 -0.52 -0.45 4.61
C PHE A 40 -1.64 -0.40 5.64
N LEU A 41 -2.70 -1.17 5.38
CA LEU A 41 -3.79 -1.41 6.30
C LEU A 41 -4.17 -2.88 6.25
N ILE A 42 -4.08 -3.56 7.40
CA ILE A 42 -4.46 -4.96 7.55
C ILE A 42 -5.85 -5.01 8.17
N PHE A 43 -6.81 -5.55 7.45
CA PHE A 43 -8.19 -5.65 7.90
C PHE A 43 -8.93 -6.76 7.15
N ASP A 44 -9.96 -7.31 7.74
CA ASP A 44 -10.87 -8.28 7.11
C ASP A 44 -11.96 -7.51 6.34
N PHE A 45 -11.66 -7.21 5.07
CA PHE A 45 -12.50 -6.34 4.22
C PHE A 45 -13.78 -7.03 3.74
N ASP A 46 -13.75 -8.33 3.50
CA ASP A 46 -14.89 -9.10 2.99
C ASP A 46 -15.60 -9.94 4.06
N LYS A 47 -15.13 -9.85 5.34
CA LYS A 47 -15.71 -10.51 6.50
C LYS A 47 -15.70 -12.04 6.42
N ASP A 48 -14.70 -12.61 5.75
CA ASP A 48 -14.49 -14.07 5.67
C ASP A 48 -13.72 -14.65 6.89
N GLY A 49 -13.29 -13.78 7.81
CA GLY A 49 -12.50 -14.10 9.00
C GLY A 49 -10.99 -14.10 8.76
N LYS A 50 -10.53 -13.83 7.55
CA LYS A 50 -9.12 -13.63 7.21
C LYS A 50 -8.86 -12.16 6.94
N LYS A 51 -7.62 -11.74 7.22
CA LYS A 51 -7.23 -10.35 7.00
C LYS A 51 -6.54 -10.22 5.65
N GLU A 52 -6.95 -9.22 4.90
CA GLU A 52 -6.26 -8.77 3.71
C GLU A 52 -5.32 -7.61 4.03
N LEU A 53 -4.39 -7.36 3.12
CA LEU A 53 -3.49 -6.22 3.15
C LEU A 53 -3.89 -5.22 2.06
N LEU A 54 -4.40 -4.05 2.46
CA LEU A 54 -4.55 -2.91 1.55
C LEU A 54 -3.23 -2.13 1.52
N ALA A 55 -2.65 -2.00 0.34
CA ALA A 55 -1.39 -1.31 0.08
C ALA A 55 -1.63 -0.10 -0.84
N ALA A 56 -1.17 1.09 -0.43
CA ALA A 56 -1.32 2.31 -1.21
C ALA A 56 -0.10 3.23 -1.07
N GLY A 57 0.03 4.20 -1.95
CA GLY A 57 1.21 5.07 -1.91
C GLY A 57 1.16 6.21 -2.90
N ASN A 58 2.06 6.16 -3.86
CA ASN A 58 2.45 7.19 -4.82
C ASN A 58 3.43 8.23 -4.26
N LEU A 59 4.17 8.87 -5.13
CA LEU A 59 5.13 9.92 -4.79
C LEU A 59 5.14 11.00 -5.87
N PHE A 60 4.88 12.26 -5.45
CA PHE A 60 4.83 13.41 -6.35
C PHE A 60 6.01 14.37 -6.16
N GLY A 61 6.74 14.23 -5.08
CA GLY A 61 7.85 15.11 -4.68
C GLY A 61 9.21 14.69 -5.26
N ILE A 62 9.24 14.29 -6.53
CA ILE A 62 10.48 13.98 -7.26
C ILE A 62 10.83 15.11 -8.22
N THR A 63 12.07 15.11 -8.71
CA THR A 63 12.52 16.13 -9.66
C THR A 63 11.67 16.11 -10.94
N PRO A 64 11.39 17.26 -11.58
CA PRO A 64 10.55 17.36 -12.78
C PRO A 64 10.97 16.42 -13.92
N PHE A 65 12.25 16.10 -14.05
CA PHE A 65 12.77 15.19 -15.07
C PHE A 65 12.29 13.74 -14.93
N HIS A 66 11.93 13.31 -13.73
CA HIS A 66 11.45 11.95 -13.47
C HIS A 66 9.92 11.84 -13.52
N GLY A 67 9.22 12.96 -13.73
CA GLY A 67 7.77 13.00 -13.76
C GLY A 67 7.14 12.73 -12.37
N ARG A 68 6.03 11.99 -12.35
CA ARG A 68 5.30 11.62 -11.11
C ARG A 68 5.25 10.10 -11.02
N LEU A 69 5.49 9.58 -9.83
CA LEU A 69 5.31 8.15 -9.54
C LEU A 69 3.89 7.96 -8.99
N ASP A 70 2.89 7.91 -9.87
CA ASP A 70 1.47 7.90 -9.53
C ASP A 70 0.69 6.70 -10.11
N ALA A 71 1.40 5.66 -10.53
CA ALA A 71 0.83 4.46 -11.12
C ALA A 71 0.22 3.46 -10.11
N ASN A 72 0.19 3.79 -8.80
CA ASN A 72 -0.39 2.92 -7.78
C ASN A 72 -1.86 3.28 -7.52
N PRO A 73 -2.85 2.47 -7.99
CA PRO A 73 -4.27 2.72 -7.75
C PRO A 73 -4.73 2.26 -6.36
N GLY A 74 -3.81 1.80 -5.50
CA GLY A 74 -4.11 0.99 -4.33
C GLY A 74 -4.37 -0.47 -4.71
N TYR A 75 -3.83 -1.38 -3.91
CA TYR A 75 -4.00 -2.82 -4.13
C TYR A 75 -4.44 -3.53 -2.85
N LEU A 76 -5.42 -4.42 -3.00
CA LEU A 76 -5.83 -5.37 -1.99
C LEU A 76 -5.12 -6.69 -2.25
N ILE A 77 -4.35 -7.17 -1.28
CA ILE A 77 -3.63 -8.43 -1.36
C ILE A 77 -4.34 -9.44 -0.47
N LYS A 78 -4.85 -10.51 -1.09
CA LYS A 78 -5.53 -11.63 -0.43
C LYS A 78 -4.65 -12.88 -0.47
N ASN A 79 -4.58 -13.59 0.66
CA ASN A 79 -3.83 -14.86 0.79
C ASN A 79 -2.38 -14.78 0.27
N ASN A 80 -1.74 -13.63 0.32
CA ASN A 80 -0.38 -13.33 -0.16
C ASN A 80 -0.15 -13.55 -1.68
N THR A 81 -1.18 -13.88 -2.45
CA THR A 81 -1.05 -14.25 -3.87
C THR A 81 -2.00 -13.52 -4.79
N THR A 82 -3.24 -13.27 -4.36
CA THR A 82 -4.25 -12.61 -5.19
C THR A 82 -4.18 -11.11 -4.99
N ILE A 83 -3.98 -10.37 -6.08
CA ILE A 83 -3.89 -8.90 -6.07
C ILE A 83 -5.06 -8.34 -6.85
N LEU A 84 -5.82 -7.49 -6.18
CA LEU A 84 -6.97 -6.79 -6.75
C LEU A 84 -6.74 -5.28 -6.58
N PRO A 85 -7.09 -4.45 -7.56
CA PRO A 85 -7.05 -3.00 -7.35
C PRO A 85 -8.06 -2.58 -6.28
N ALA A 86 -7.76 -1.50 -5.55
CA ALA A 86 -8.62 -0.98 -4.47
C ALA A 86 -10.03 -0.60 -4.94
N SER A 87 -10.22 -0.41 -6.26
CA SER A 87 -11.53 -0.21 -6.87
C SER A 87 -12.51 -1.36 -6.63
N HIS A 88 -12.04 -2.59 -6.37
CA HIS A 88 -12.88 -3.71 -5.95
C HIS A 88 -13.56 -3.46 -4.59
N LEU A 89 -12.96 -2.63 -3.74
CA LEU A 89 -13.54 -2.15 -2.49
C LEU A 89 -14.31 -0.82 -2.66
N GLY A 90 -14.48 -0.36 -3.90
CA GLY A 90 -15.10 0.93 -4.21
C GLY A 90 -14.19 2.14 -3.93
N MET A 91 -12.90 1.93 -3.71
CA MET A 91 -11.93 3.00 -3.45
C MET A 91 -11.25 3.44 -4.74
N ASN A 92 -11.26 4.74 -5.03
CA ASN A 92 -10.46 5.31 -6.12
C ASN A 92 -9.23 5.98 -5.54
N LEU A 93 -8.10 5.30 -5.53
CA LEU A 93 -6.81 5.80 -5.05
C LEU A 93 -5.84 6.15 -6.19
N SER A 94 -6.27 6.03 -7.44
CA SER A 94 -5.46 6.41 -8.59
C SER A 94 -5.05 7.89 -8.54
N SER A 95 -3.79 8.16 -8.87
CA SER A 95 -3.20 9.50 -8.86
C SER A 95 -3.36 10.26 -7.53
N LYS A 96 -3.50 9.55 -6.41
CA LYS A 96 -3.57 10.12 -5.06
C LYS A 96 -2.31 9.79 -4.28
N LEU A 97 -1.72 10.79 -3.64
CA LEU A 97 -0.60 10.60 -2.73
C LEU A 97 -1.15 10.28 -1.34
N VAL A 98 -1.27 8.99 -1.04
CA VAL A 98 -1.82 8.51 0.23
C VAL A 98 -0.82 8.71 1.36
N ARG A 99 -1.27 9.34 2.46
CA ARG A 99 -0.48 9.61 3.67
C ARG A 99 -0.92 8.79 4.87
N GLY A 100 -2.13 8.29 4.88
CA GLY A 100 -2.63 7.42 5.95
C GLY A 100 -3.80 6.59 5.51
N LEU A 101 -3.91 5.41 6.10
CA LEU A 101 -5.01 4.45 5.95
C LEU A 101 -5.40 3.98 7.35
N GLN A 102 -6.66 4.08 7.70
CA GLN A 102 -7.15 3.62 8.99
C GLN A 102 -8.62 3.18 8.89
N VAL A 103 -9.00 2.13 9.61
CA VAL A 103 -10.41 1.80 9.78
C VAL A 103 -10.99 2.68 10.89
N VAL A 104 -12.13 3.28 10.62
CA VAL A 104 -12.90 4.08 11.58
C VAL A 104 -14.34 3.61 11.63
N ASN A 105 -14.95 3.66 12.81
CA ASN A 105 -16.36 3.33 13.01
C ASN A 105 -17.17 4.60 13.17
N ILE A 106 -18.17 4.79 12.31
CA ILE A 106 -19.08 5.92 12.36
C ILE A 106 -20.51 5.35 12.29
N GLN A 107 -21.31 5.61 13.31
CA GLN A 107 -22.70 5.14 13.38
C GLN A 107 -22.84 3.63 13.09
N GLN A 108 -22.00 2.81 13.75
CA GLN A 108 -21.96 1.34 13.61
C GLN A 108 -21.60 0.83 12.19
N LYS A 109 -21.07 1.69 11.34
CA LYS A 109 -20.53 1.33 10.02
C LYS A 109 -19.03 1.52 10.00
N GLU A 110 -18.34 0.60 9.35
CA GLU A 110 -16.90 0.64 9.19
C GLU A 110 -16.52 1.36 7.90
N TYR A 111 -15.55 2.23 7.99
CA TYR A 111 -15.02 3.00 6.87
C TYR A 111 -13.52 2.91 6.84
N VAL A 112 -12.94 2.96 5.66
CA VAL A 112 -11.52 3.29 5.49
C VAL A 112 -11.41 4.81 5.39
N LEU A 113 -10.74 5.41 6.37
CA LEU A 113 -10.29 6.80 6.30
C LEU A 113 -8.98 6.85 5.54
N VAL A 114 -8.97 7.58 4.44
CA VAL A 114 -7.78 7.82 3.62
C VAL A 114 -7.37 9.26 3.78
N THR A 115 -6.18 9.51 4.31
CA THR A 115 -5.59 10.85 4.35
C THR A 115 -4.64 11.05 3.18
N LEU A 116 -4.72 12.21 2.55
CA LEU A 116 -4.03 12.54 1.31
C LEU A 116 -3.08 13.72 1.52
N ASN A 117 -2.02 13.80 0.71
CA ASN A 117 -1.15 14.98 0.71
C ASN A 117 -1.81 16.13 -0.05
N ASN A 118 -1.90 17.28 0.61
CA ASN A 118 -2.49 18.49 0.05
C ASN A 118 -3.91 18.32 -0.51
N ASN A 119 -4.69 17.41 0.08
CA ASN A 119 -6.09 17.17 -0.31
C ASN A 119 -6.93 16.84 0.91
N LYS A 120 -8.25 16.94 0.77
CA LYS A 120 -9.19 16.54 1.82
C LYS A 120 -9.11 15.05 2.07
N PRO A 121 -9.28 14.59 3.33
CA PRO A 121 -9.42 13.18 3.62
C PRO A 121 -10.68 12.60 2.98
N GLU A 122 -10.66 11.32 2.68
CA GLU A 122 -11.78 10.60 2.07
C GLU A 122 -12.21 9.45 2.97
N LEU A 123 -13.49 9.14 2.96
CA LEU A 123 -14.07 8.01 3.66
C LEU A 123 -14.71 7.04 2.66
N TYR A 124 -14.33 5.79 2.75
CA TYR A 124 -14.87 4.71 1.93
C TYR A 124 -15.57 3.69 2.81
N LEU A 125 -16.87 3.46 2.57
CA LEU A 125 -17.64 2.48 3.32
C LEU A 125 -17.14 1.07 3.00
N ILE A 126 -16.82 0.29 4.03
CA ILE A 126 -16.55 -1.14 3.91
C ILE A 126 -17.93 -1.83 3.80
N LYS A 127 -18.21 -2.36 2.61
CA LYS A 127 -19.45 -3.10 2.34
C LYS A 127 -19.29 -4.53 2.86
N LYS A 128 -20.35 -5.01 3.50
CA LYS A 128 -20.48 -6.43 3.84
C LYS A 128 -20.84 -7.24 2.61
#